data_a1c703f333c6b9ac1c832dd532475c4c
#
_entry.id   a1c703f333c6b9ac1c832dd532475c4c
#
_cell.length_a   1.000
_cell.length_b   1.000
_cell.length_c   1.000
_cell.angle_alpha   90.00
_cell.angle_beta   90.00
_cell.angle_gamma   90.00
#
_symmetry.space_group_name_H-M   'P 1'
#
loop_
_entity.id
_entity.type
_entity.pdbx_description
1 polymer ?
#
loop_
_entity_poly.entity_id
_entity_poly.type
_entity_poly.pdbx_seq_one_letter_code
_entity_poly.pdbx_strand_id
1 'polypeptide(L)'
;MKNKNIYWVIGLIVLGVGLILFSNKAPSDDASRSPNNSAVIESGDGESGVSESESSSLVKTAGFYEDYSPDKLERAKGGDVLLFFKASWCPTCRALDKDIEKNRAHIPENLSILKLDYDKETALKKKYSVTYQHTLVQVDANGDMIQKWS
;
A
#
# COMPACT_ATOMS: atom_id res chain seq x y z
N MET A 1 21.55 -24.27 -24.56
CA MET A 1 22.32 -23.12 -25.11
C MET A 1 22.53 -22.12 -23.96
N LYS A 2 23.76 -21.96 -23.49
CA LYS A 2 24.07 -21.10 -22.32
C LYS A 2 24.09 -19.64 -22.77
N ASN A 3 23.22 -18.82 -22.23
CA ASN A 3 23.16 -17.38 -22.48
C ASN A 3 24.38 -16.66 -21.89
N LYS A 4 25.35 -16.36 -22.75
CA LYS A 4 26.59 -15.63 -22.41
C LYS A 4 26.39 -14.11 -22.27
N ASN A 5 25.16 -13.60 -22.43
CA ASN A 5 24.90 -12.15 -22.47
C ASN A 5 24.53 -11.54 -21.10
N ILE A 6 24.40 -12.36 -20.04
CA ILE A 6 24.01 -11.84 -18.73
C ILE A 6 25.17 -11.23 -17.92
N TYR A 7 26.41 -11.61 -18.26
CA TYR A 7 27.60 -11.13 -17.53
C TYR A 7 28.10 -9.76 -18.00
N TRP A 8 27.63 -9.27 -19.14
CA TRP A 8 28.02 -7.97 -19.67
C TRP A 8 27.26 -6.80 -19.05
N VAL A 9 26.05 -7.07 -18.52
CA VAL A 9 25.20 -6.04 -17.88
C VAL A 9 25.60 -5.80 -16.42
N ILE A 10 26.19 -6.80 -15.75
CA ILE A 10 26.60 -6.68 -14.34
C ILE A 10 27.91 -5.88 -14.18
N GLY A 11 28.75 -5.83 -15.21
CA GLY A 11 30.05 -5.12 -15.17
C GLY A 11 29.97 -3.60 -15.20
N LEU A 12 28.85 -3.00 -15.62
CA LEU A 12 28.72 -1.54 -15.77
C LEU A 12 28.08 -0.82 -14.56
N ILE A 13 27.56 -1.57 -13.58
CA ILE A 13 26.90 -0.98 -12.40
C ILE A 13 27.88 -0.71 -11.25
N VAL A 14 29.09 -1.29 -11.27
CA VAL A 14 30.05 -1.19 -10.15
C VAL A 14 30.93 0.07 -10.21
N LEU A 15 30.92 0.84 -11.30
CA LEU A 15 31.79 2.04 -11.48
C LEU A 15 31.08 3.38 -11.20
N GLY A 16 29.83 3.39 -10.76
CA GLY A 16 29.03 4.62 -10.58
C GLY A 16 28.73 5.05 -9.14
N VAL A 17 29.22 4.35 -8.10
CA VAL A 17 28.95 4.71 -6.70
C VAL A 17 30.23 5.24 -6.02
N GLY A 18 30.56 6.46 -6.35
CA GLY A 18 31.58 7.21 -5.66
C GLY A 18 31.29 8.71 -5.72
N LEU A 19 31.15 9.31 -4.58
CA LEU A 19 31.02 10.74 -4.30
C LEU A 19 29.62 11.37 -4.36
N ILE A 20 28.88 11.29 -3.27
CA ILE A 20 28.25 12.48 -2.69
C ILE A 20 28.32 12.32 -1.15
N LEU A 21 29.32 12.89 -0.56
CA LEU A 21 29.40 13.18 0.87
C LEU A 21 29.06 14.66 1.09
N PHE A 22 28.31 14.90 2.17
CA PHE A 22 28.16 16.16 2.92
C PHE A 22 27.26 17.26 2.34
N SER A 23 26.10 17.44 2.96
CA SER A 23 25.89 18.66 3.74
C SER A 23 24.74 18.49 4.71
N ASN A 24 25.16 18.40 5.96
CA ASN A 24 24.34 18.51 7.17
C ASN A 24 24.07 19.99 7.42
N LYS A 25 22.81 20.41 7.57
CA LYS A 25 22.46 21.63 8.32
C LYS A 25 21.02 21.62 8.78
N ALA A 26 20.81 21.31 10.04
CA ALA A 26 19.74 21.83 10.90
C ALA A 26 20.38 22.93 11.77
N PRO A 27 19.65 23.67 12.61
CA PRO A 27 18.24 23.82 12.89
C PRO A 27 17.79 25.31 12.91
N SER A 28 16.54 25.62 13.22
CA SER A 28 16.19 26.63 14.22
C SER A 28 14.68 26.73 14.43
N ASP A 29 14.34 26.59 15.68
CA ASP A 29 13.10 26.96 16.32
C ASP A 29 12.66 28.38 15.98
N ASP A 30 11.37 28.62 15.85
CA ASP A 30 10.77 29.72 16.60
C ASP A 30 9.25 29.56 16.79
N ALA A 31 8.86 29.92 17.97
CA ALA A 31 7.58 29.73 18.59
C ALA A 31 6.59 30.85 18.29
N SER A 32 5.32 30.60 18.60
CA SER A 32 4.27 31.54 19.00
C SER A 32 3.53 32.35 17.95
N ARG A 33 2.25 32.11 17.76
CA ARG A 33 1.22 32.99 18.31
C ARG A 33 -0.17 32.69 17.71
N SER A 34 -1.05 32.22 18.56
CA SER A 34 -2.49 32.48 18.44
C SER A 34 -2.78 33.89 18.96
N PRO A 35 -3.74 34.64 18.48
CA PRO A 35 -5.09 34.48 19.01
C PRO A 35 -6.24 34.79 18.04
N ASN A 36 -7.38 34.17 18.36
CA ASN A 36 -8.77 34.61 18.25
C ASN A 36 -9.11 35.85 17.38
N ASN A 37 -10.11 35.72 16.53
CA ASN A 37 -11.22 36.65 16.64
C ASN A 37 -12.55 36.04 16.17
N SER A 38 -13.55 36.27 16.99
CA SER A 38 -14.93 35.85 16.87
C SER A 38 -15.77 36.87 16.07
N ALA A 39 -16.95 36.38 15.66
CA ALA A 39 -18.19 37.12 15.33
C ALA A 39 -18.23 37.80 13.93
N VAL A 40 -19.31 37.80 13.19
CA VAL A 40 -20.74 37.98 13.48
C VAL A 40 -21.54 37.68 12.20
N ILE A 41 -22.68 37.06 12.40
CA ILE A 41 -23.94 36.91 11.66
C ILE A 41 -24.19 37.97 10.58
N GLU A 42 -24.70 37.55 9.39
CA GLU A 42 -25.94 38.13 8.86
C GLU A 42 -26.56 37.26 7.76
N SER A 43 -27.87 37.18 7.80
CA SER A 43 -28.79 36.42 7.00
C SER A 43 -29.01 37.09 5.62
N GLY A 44 -29.24 36.29 4.58
CA GLY A 44 -29.70 36.78 3.29
C GLY A 44 -30.30 35.64 2.46
N ASP A 45 -31.62 35.58 2.44
CA ASP A 45 -32.43 34.74 1.55
C ASP A 45 -32.22 35.14 0.08
N GLY A 46 -32.17 34.13 -0.80
CA GLY A 46 -32.10 34.39 -2.25
C GLY A 46 -32.19 33.08 -3.05
N GLU A 47 -33.33 32.84 -3.50
CA GLU A 47 -33.94 31.77 -4.31
C GLU A 47 -33.30 31.53 -5.68
N SER A 48 -33.36 30.23 -6.10
CA SER A 48 -33.43 29.71 -7.48
C SER A 48 -32.21 29.82 -8.39
N GLY A 49 -31.68 28.67 -8.70
CA GLY A 49 -30.78 28.42 -9.83
C GLY A 49 -30.42 26.97 -9.93
N VAL A 50 -31.30 26.13 -10.46
CA VAL A 50 -30.97 24.76 -10.89
C VAL A 50 -29.96 24.87 -12.00
N SER A 51 -28.71 24.53 -11.74
CA SER A 51 -27.74 24.19 -12.75
C SER A 51 -27.12 22.87 -12.28
N GLU A 52 -27.61 21.78 -12.83
CA GLU A 52 -26.93 20.50 -12.82
C GLU A 52 -25.59 20.67 -13.52
N SER A 53 -24.60 21.04 -12.75
CA SER A 53 -23.22 20.77 -13.11
C SER A 53 -22.91 19.40 -12.57
N GLU A 54 -22.92 18.41 -13.45
CA GLU A 54 -22.29 17.12 -13.18
C GLU A 54 -20.82 17.37 -12.82
N SER A 55 -20.59 17.66 -11.56
CA SER A 55 -19.30 17.47 -10.95
C SER A 55 -19.09 15.96 -10.89
N SER A 56 -18.53 15.41 -11.96
CA SER A 56 -17.86 14.12 -11.91
C SER A 56 -16.75 14.26 -10.88
N SER A 57 -17.13 14.18 -9.61
CA SER A 57 -16.19 13.92 -8.54
C SER A 57 -15.56 12.58 -8.89
N LEU A 58 -14.29 12.60 -9.28
CA LEU A 58 -13.45 11.43 -9.36
C LEU A 58 -13.50 10.77 -7.97
N VAL A 59 -14.44 9.86 -7.81
CA VAL A 59 -14.49 9.00 -6.63
C VAL A 59 -13.20 8.21 -6.70
N LYS A 60 -12.20 8.66 -5.97
CA LYS A 60 -10.95 7.93 -5.82
C LYS A 60 -11.31 6.61 -5.14
N THR A 61 -11.43 5.56 -5.94
CA THR A 61 -11.74 4.22 -5.47
C THR A 61 -10.52 3.75 -4.69
N ALA A 62 -10.70 3.48 -3.40
CA ALA A 62 -9.64 2.89 -2.60
C ALA A 62 -9.39 1.44 -3.03
N GLY A 63 -8.16 0.97 -2.83
CA GLY A 63 -7.81 -0.43 -3.04
C GLY A 63 -8.53 -1.38 -2.08
N PHE A 64 -8.22 -2.66 -2.14
CA PHE A 64 -8.96 -3.70 -1.42
C PHE A 64 -8.17 -4.25 -0.23
N TYR A 65 -8.87 -4.45 0.88
CA TYR A 65 -8.40 -5.22 2.04
C TYR A 65 -9.48 -6.20 2.47
N GLU A 66 -9.34 -7.46 2.13
CA GLU A 66 -10.38 -8.47 2.30
C GLU A 66 -9.81 -9.89 2.43
N ASP A 67 -10.67 -10.85 2.72
CA ASP A 67 -10.25 -12.24 2.83
C ASP A 67 -9.90 -12.81 1.45
N TYR A 68 -8.90 -13.67 1.43
CA TYR A 68 -8.42 -14.35 0.24
C TYR A 68 -9.49 -15.27 -0.35
N SER A 69 -9.58 -15.24 -1.67
CA SER A 69 -10.16 -16.31 -2.49
C SER A 69 -9.40 -16.39 -3.82
N PRO A 70 -9.31 -17.58 -4.44
CA PRO A 70 -8.48 -17.79 -5.64
C PRO A 70 -8.84 -16.89 -6.82
N ASP A 71 -10.13 -16.58 -7.00
CA ASP A 71 -10.65 -15.70 -8.07
C ASP A 71 -10.10 -14.27 -7.98
N LYS A 72 -9.77 -13.81 -6.77
CA LYS A 72 -9.25 -12.45 -6.56
C LYS A 72 -7.81 -12.25 -7.07
N LEU A 73 -7.10 -13.32 -7.38
CA LEU A 73 -5.78 -13.25 -8.02
C LEU A 73 -5.84 -12.60 -9.41
N GLU A 74 -6.98 -12.68 -10.08
CA GLU A 74 -7.22 -12.02 -11.38
C GLU A 74 -6.96 -10.50 -11.34
N ARG A 75 -7.05 -9.87 -10.16
CA ARG A 75 -6.76 -8.44 -9.98
C ARG A 75 -5.30 -8.09 -10.28
N ALA A 76 -4.41 -9.06 -10.19
CA ALA A 76 -3.00 -8.86 -10.56
C ALA A 76 -2.79 -8.62 -12.06
N LYS A 77 -3.83 -8.75 -12.90
CA LYS A 77 -3.79 -8.33 -14.32
C LYS A 77 -3.79 -6.81 -14.50
N GLY A 78 -4.32 -6.07 -13.54
CA GLY A 78 -4.44 -4.62 -13.62
C GLY A 78 -3.86 -3.86 -12.42
N GLY A 79 -3.25 -4.57 -11.47
CA GLY A 79 -2.69 -3.98 -10.26
C GLY A 79 -1.80 -4.95 -9.50
N ASP A 80 -1.54 -4.63 -8.25
CA ASP A 80 -0.72 -5.43 -7.35
C ASP A 80 -1.61 -6.26 -6.41
N VAL A 81 -1.26 -7.52 -6.20
CA VAL A 81 -1.91 -8.40 -5.23
C VAL A 81 -0.90 -8.83 -4.17
N LEU A 82 -1.20 -8.53 -2.90
CA LEU A 82 -0.45 -8.95 -1.73
C LEU A 82 -1.25 -9.97 -0.92
N LEU A 83 -0.66 -11.09 -0.65
CA LEU A 83 -1.17 -12.13 0.24
C LEU A 83 -0.61 -11.89 1.65
N PHE A 84 -1.47 -11.57 2.62
CA PHE A 84 -1.06 -11.34 4.00
C PHE A 84 -1.37 -12.55 4.87
N PHE A 85 -0.33 -13.33 5.19
CA PHE A 85 -0.41 -14.47 6.09
C PHE A 85 -0.41 -14.01 7.55
N LYS A 86 -1.61 -13.86 8.12
CA LYS A 86 -1.83 -13.36 9.48
C LYS A 86 -2.30 -14.48 10.41
N ALA A 87 -1.78 -14.49 11.64
CA ALA A 87 -2.30 -15.34 12.70
C ALA A 87 -3.09 -14.51 13.71
N SER A 88 -4.21 -15.04 14.18
CA SER A 88 -5.10 -14.35 15.12
C SER A 88 -4.46 -14.11 16.50
N TRP A 89 -3.56 -15.00 16.90
CA TRP A 89 -2.80 -14.92 18.16
C TRP A 89 -1.57 -14.00 18.09
N CYS A 90 -1.12 -13.62 16.89
CA CYS A 90 0.08 -12.78 16.67
C CYS A 90 -0.20 -11.31 16.97
N PRO A 91 0.46 -10.66 17.95
CA PRO A 91 0.22 -9.25 18.28
C PRO A 91 0.55 -8.29 17.13
N THR A 92 1.66 -8.51 16.43
CA THR A 92 2.08 -7.67 15.29
C THR A 92 1.13 -7.82 14.11
N CYS A 93 0.62 -9.03 13.83
CA CYS A 93 -0.40 -9.25 12.81
C CYS A 93 -1.68 -8.48 13.13
N ARG A 94 -2.14 -8.52 14.38
CA ARG A 94 -3.35 -7.77 14.81
C ARG A 94 -3.15 -6.27 14.73
N ALA A 95 -1.95 -5.78 15.06
CA ALA A 95 -1.63 -4.36 14.98
C ALA A 95 -1.68 -3.87 13.52
N LEU A 96 -1.02 -4.59 12.60
CA LEU A 96 -1.05 -4.28 11.17
C LEU A 96 -2.46 -4.38 10.57
N ASP A 97 -3.20 -5.45 10.89
CA ASP A 97 -4.58 -5.66 10.46
C ASP A 97 -5.47 -4.47 10.86
N LYS A 98 -5.39 -4.05 12.12
CA LYS A 98 -6.14 -2.91 12.65
C LYS A 98 -5.72 -1.58 11.98
N ASP A 99 -4.45 -1.41 11.71
CA ASP A 99 -3.94 -0.19 11.06
C ASP A 99 -4.43 -0.09 9.62
N ILE A 100 -4.34 -1.19 8.85
CA ILE A 100 -4.87 -1.25 7.48
C ILE A 100 -6.38 -1.01 7.47
N GLU A 101 -7.14 -1.65 8.37
CA GLU A 101 -8.60 -1.46 8.47
C GLU A 101 -8.96 0.00 8.74
N LYS A 102 -8.23 0.67 9.63
CA LYS A 102 -8.45 2.10 9.95
C LYS A 102 -8.13 3.01 8.76
N ASN A 103 -7.17 2.62 7.94
CA ASN A 103 -6.64 3.43 6.84
C ASN A 103 -7.06 2.93 5.45
N ARG A 104 -8.14 2.15 5.34
CA ARG A 104 -8.61 1.56 4.07
C ARG A 104 -8.72 2.56 2.93
N ALA A 105 -9.19 3.77 3.20
CA ALA A 105 -9.32 4.82 2.20
C ALA A 105 -7.99 5.31 1.60
N HIS A 106 -6.87 4.97 2.23
CA HIS A 106 -5.53 5.32 1.77
C HIS A 106 -4.82 4.20 1.00
N ILE A 107 -5.45 3.01 0.89
CA ILE A 107 -4.91 1.94 0.06
C ILE A 107 -4.93 2.40 -1.40
N PRO A 108 -3.80 2.34 -2.14
CA PRO A 108 -3.78 2.66 -3.57
C PRO A 108 -4.83 1.86 -4.33
N GLU A 109 -5.54 2.48 -5.26
CA GLU A 109 -6.65 1.85 -6.00
C GLU A 109 -6.25 0.59 -6.78
N ASN A 110 -4.99 0.52 -7.20
CA ASN A 110 -4.43 -0.64 -7.90
C ASN A 110 -3.87 -1.73 -6.96
N LEU A 111 -4.03 -1.58 -5.63
CA LEU A 111 -3.52 -2.55 -4.65
C LEU A 111 -4.66 -3.36 -4.03
N SER A 112 -4.51 -4.67 -4.05
CA SER A 112 -5.37 -5.63 -3.33
C SER A 112 -4.56 -6.36 -2.27
N ILE A 113 -4.90 -6.22 -1.01
CA ILE A 113 -4.30 -6.96 0.10
C ILE A 113 -5.30 -8.04 0.52
N LEU A 114 -4.94 -9.28 0.34
CA LEU A 114 -5.78 -10.45 0.62
C LEU A 114 -5.31 -11.14 1.90
N LYS A 115 -6.20 -11.20 2.89
CA LYS A 115 -5.92 -11.81 4.21
C LYS A 115 -6.02 -13.32 4.15
N LEU A 116 -5.01 -14.01 4.68
CA LEU A 116 -4.97 -15.48 4.82
C LEU A 116 -4.76 -15.86 6.28
N ASP A 117 -5.50 -16.86 6.73
CA ASP A 117 -5.29 -17.45 8.04
C ASP A 117 -4.03 -18.32 8.03
N TYR A 118 -2.96 -17.84 8.68
CA TYR A 118 -1.67 -18.53 8.73
C TYR A 118 -1.79 -19.98 9.22
N ASP A 119 -2.69 -20.26 10.16
CA ASP A 119 -2.81 -21.59 10.75
C ASP A 119 -3.52 -22.56 9.81
N LYS A 120 -4.42 -22.09 8.95
CA LYS A 120 -5.24 -22.91 8.05
C LYS A 120 -4.62 -23.07 6.65
N GLU A 121 -3.96 -22.04 6.12
CA GLU A 121 -3.50 -21.98 4.73
C GLU A 121 -2.20 -22.78 4.48
N THR A 122 -2.21 -24.07 4.85
CA THR A 122 -1.03 -24.93 4.76
C THR A 122 -0.49 -25.10 3.34
N ALA A 123 -1.38 -25.23 2.35
CA ALA A 123 -0.99 -25.40 0.94
C ALA A 123 -0.29 -24.16 0.40
N LEU A 124 -0.84 -22.96 0.67
CA LEU A 124 -0.27 -21.69 0.20
C LEU A 124 1.02 -21.36 0.96
N LYS A 125 1.10 -21.67 2.27
CA LYS A 125 2.36 -21.55 3.01
C LYS A 125 3.46 -22.41 2.37
N LYS A 126 3.16 -23.65 2.00
CA LYS A 126 4.11 -24.51 1.29
C LYS A 126 4.48 -23.95 -0.08
N LYS A 127 3.48 -23.52 -0.88
CA LYS A 127 3.71 -22.95 -2.22
C LYS A 127 4.69 -21.77 -2.16
N TYR A 128 4.51 -20.86 -1.22
CA TYR A 128 5.33 -19.65 -1.11
C TYR A 128 6.47 -19.74 -0.09
N SER A 129 6.74 -20.91 0.45
CA SER A 129 7.75 -21.13 1.49
C SER A 129 7.61 -20.15 2.67
N VAL A 130 6.37 -19.95 3.14
CA VAL A 130 6.05 -19.11 4.28
C VAL A 130 6.25 -19.90 5.57
N THR A 131 7.25 -19.53 6.34
CA THR A 131 7.62 -20.19 7.60
C THR A 131 7.21 -19.43 8.85
N TYR A 132 6.90 -18.14 8.70
CA TYR A 132 6.48 -17.24 9.78
C TYR A 132 5.17 -16.57 9.45
N GLN A 133 4.37 -16.31 10.48
CA GLN A 133 3.24 -15.38 10.39
C GLN A 133 3.73 -13.94 10.18
N HIS A 134 2.82 -13.02 9.82
CA HIS A 134 3.15 -11.64 9.48
C HIS A 134 3.93 -11.51 8.15
N THR A 135 3.85 -12.54 7.31
CA THR A 135 4.49 -12.56 5.99
C THR A 135 3.55 -12.00 4.94
N LEU A 136 4.08 -11.14 4.08
CA LEU A 136 3.41 -10.65 2.87
C LEU A 136 4.07 -11.28 1.64
N VAL A 137 3.26 -11.71 0.68
CA VAL A 137 3.72 -12.30 -0.59
C VAL A 137 3.03 -11.56 -1.72
N GLN A 138 3.79 -10.89 -2.58
CA GLN A 138 3.27 -10.35 -3.84
C GLN A 138 3.20 -11.45 -4.88
N VAL A 139 2.08 -11.54 -5.57
CA VAL A 139 1.83 -12.56 -6.58
C VAL A 139 1.31 -11.97 -7.88
N ASP A 140 1.55 -12.68 -8.98
CA ASP A 140 0.95 -12.39 -10.28
C ASP A 140 -0.46 -13.03 -10.41
N ALA A 141 -1.09 -12.83 -11.57
CA ALA A 141 -2.43 -13.36 -11.86
C ALA A 141 -2.50 -14.89 -11.96
N ASN A 142 -1.37 -15.56 -12.16
CA ASN A 142 -1.27 -17.02 -12.13
C ASN A 142 -1.08 -17.54 -10.69
N GLY A 143 -0.89 -16.62 -9.74
CA GLY A 143 -0.55 -16.92 -8.37
C GLY A 143 0.91 -17.32 -8.19
N ASP A 144 1.81 -16.91 -9.08
CA ASP A 144 3.23 -17.11 -8.91
C ASP A 144 3.84 -15.99 -8.09
N MET A 145 4.78 -16.34 -7.20
CA MET A 145 5.38 -15.37 -6.28
C MET A 145 6.32 -14.43 -7.04
N ILE A 146 6.08 -13.13 -6.89
CA ILE A 146 6.97 -12.07 -7.38
C ILE A 146 7.98 -11.72 -6.28
N GLN A 147 7.49 -11.47 -5.06
CA GLN A 147 8.34 -11.09 -3.92
C GLN A 147 7.70 -11.47 -2.59
N LYS A 148 8.51 -11.57 -1.54
CA LYS A 148 8.08 -11.90 -0.18
C LYS A 148 8.82 -11.06 0.85
N TRP A 149 8.09 -10.65 1.91
CA TRP A 149 8.58 -9.92 3.09
C TRP A 149 8.07 -10.59 4.37
N SER A 150 8.93 -10.60 5.43
CA SER A 150 8.59 -11.12 6.76
C SER A 150 9.19 -10.23 7.82
#